data_8016c7c9390c0f609ec675bd1714db47
#
_entry.id   8016c7c9390c0f609ec675bd1714db47
#
_cell.length_a   1.000
_cell.length_b   1.000
_cell.length_c   1.000
_cell.angle_alpha   90.00
_cell.angle_beta   90.00
_cell.angle_gamma   90.00
#
_symmetry.space_group_name_H-M   'P 1'
#
loop_
_entity.id
_entity.type
_entity.pdbx_description
1 polymer ?
#
loop_
_entity_poly.entity_id
_entity_poly.type
_entity_poly.pdbx_seq_one_letter_code
_entity_poly.pdbx_strand_id
1 'polypeptide(L)' 'MQKELTQDELYLLKMYAADTVEDLMEMLETARKFASDSITTDAVSALMMKVAYLTDEELKTLQN' A
#
# COMPACT_ATOMS: atom_id res chain seq x y z
N MET A 1 -10.65 7.35 14.16
CA MET A 1 -10.07 7.27 12.81
C MET A 1 -9.34 5.97 12.61
N GLN A 2 -9.67 5.25 11.56
CA GLN A 2 -9.11 3.93 11.31
C GLN A 2 -7.85 4.02 10.49
N LYS A 3 -6.78 3.47 11.03
CA LYS A 3 -5.55 3.25 10.27
C LYS A 3 -5.33 1.78 9.99
N GLU A 4 -6.31 0.99 10.37
CA GLU A 4 -6.20 -0.46 10.17
C GLU A 4 -6.30 -0.82 8.69
N LEU A 5 -5.46 -1.74 8.29
CA LEU A 5 -5.47 -2.25 6.93
C LEU A 5 -6.30 -3.51 6.86
N THR A 6 -7.00 -3.69 5.74
CA THR A 6 -7.68 -4.95 5.49
C THR A 6 -6.65 -6.02 5.18
N GLN A 7 -7.10 -7.29 5.16
CA GLN A 7 -6.19 -8.39 4.83
C GLN A 7 -5.61 -8.24 3.43
N ASP A 8 -6.42 -7.79 2.48
CA ASP A 8 -5.95 -7.57 1.12
C ASP A 8 -4.89 -6.47 1.08
N GLU A 9 -5.11 -5.41 1.84
CA GLU A 9 -4.16 -4.31 1.90
C GLU A 9 -2.84 -4.74 2.55
N LEU A 10 -2.92 -5.53 3.62
CA LEU A 10 -1.73 -6.07 4.25
C LEU A 10 -0.96 -7.00 3.32
N TYR A 11 -1.68 -7.80 2.56
CA TYR A 11 -1.06 -8.68 1.58
C TYR A 11 -0.28 -7.86 0.53
N LEU A 12 -0.91 -6.82 0.01
CA LEU A 12 -0.26 -5.95 -0.96
C LEU A 12 0.96 -5.25 -0.35
N LEU A 13 0.82 -4.79 0.88
CA LEU A 13 1.90 -4.11 1.58
C LEU A 13 3.12 -5.02 1.73
N LYS A 14 2.90 -6.29 2.04
CA LYS A 14 3.99 -7.24 2.20
C LYS A 14 4.56 -7.66 0.86
N MET A 15 3.73 -7.73 -0.17
CA MET A 15 4.16 -8.11 -1.50
C MET A 15 5.05 -7.02 -2.11
N TYR A 16 4.72 -5.78 -1.88
CA TYR A 16 5.51 -4.64 -2.38
C TYR A 16 6.40 -4.10 -1.28
N ALA A 17 7.29 -4.93 -0.77
CA ALA A 17 8.21 -4.52 0.29
C ALA A 17 9.06 -3.34 -0.15
N ALA A 18 9.05 -2.27 0.65
CA ALA A 18 9.78 -1.06 0.34
C ALA A 18 10.37 -0.49 1.62
N ASP A 19 11.46 0.24 1.50
CA ASP A 19 12.14 0.81 2.66
C ASP A 19 11.47 2.09 3.16
N THR A 20 10.84 2.82 2.27
CA THR A 20 10.22 4.09 2.62
C THR A 20 8.80 4.17 2.07
N VAL A 21 8.01 5.07 2.66
CA VAL A 21 6.66 5.33 2.18
C VAL A 21 6.69 5.83 0.75
N GLU A 22 7.67 6.68 0.43
CA GLU A 22 7.79 7.24 -0.92
C GLU A 22 8.01 6.15 -1.96
N ASP A 23 8.91 5.21 -1.67
CA ASP A 23 9.17 4.09 -2.58
C ASP A 23 7.93 3.23 -2.75
N LEU A 24 7.24 2.95 -1.66
CA LEU A 24 6.03 2.15 -1.72
C LEU A 24 4.95 2.84 -2.55
N MET A 25 4.80 4.14 -2.39
CA MET A 25 3.82 4.90 -3.16
C MET A 25 4.10 4.81 -4.66
N GLU A 26 5.37 4.87 -5.05
CA GLU A 26 5.74 4.73 -6.45
C GLU A 26 5.40 3.33 -6.98
N MET A 27 5.69 2.31 -6.19
CA MET A 27 5.36 0.93 -6.57
C MET A 27 3.87 0.74 -6.72
N LEU A 28 3.09 1.27 -5.78
CA LEU A 28 1.64 1.13 -5.81
C LEU A 28 1.04 1.90 -6.98
N GLU A 29 1.58 3.06 -7.29
CA GLU A 29 1.11 3.84 -8.43
C GLU A 29 1.35 3.07 -9.73
N THR A 30 2.51 2.44 -9.86
CA THR A 30 2.81 1.62 -11.02
C THR A 30 1.86 0.42 -11.09
N ALA A 31 1.63 -0.24 -9.95
CA ALA A 31 0.72 -1.37 -9.91
C ALA A 31 -0.69 -0.97 -10.33
N ARG A 32 -1.15 0.21 -9.87
CA ARG A 32 -2.47 0.70 -10.23
C ARG A 32 -2.57 0.98 -11.73
N LYS A 33 -1.51 1.52 -12.28
CA LYS A 33 -1.47 1.86 -13.71
C LYS A 33 -1.61 0.61 -14.58
N PHE A 34 -1.04 -0.50 -14.15
CA PHE A 34 -1.06 -1.74 -14.91
C PHE A 34 -2.14 -2.72 -14.48
N ALA A 35 -2.95 -2.35 -13.50
CA ALA A 35 -4.04 -3.21 -13.06
C ALA A 35 -5.09 -3.30 -14.18
N SER A 36 -5.55 -4.51 -14.45
CA SER A 36 -6.49 -4.75 -15.54
C SER A 36 -7.94 -4.81 -15.08
N ASP A 37 -8.17 -4.83 -13.75
CA ASP A 37 -9.53 -4.91 -13.22
C ASP A 37 -9.74 -3.83 -12.15
N SER A 38 -11.02 -3.47 -11.97
CA SER A 38 -11.36 -2.40 -11.05
C SER A 38 -11.19 -2.81 -9.58
N ILE A 39 -11.31 -4.09 -9.28
CA ILE A 39 -11.15 -4.56 -7.90
C ILE A 39 -9.72 -4.32 -7.43
N THR A 40 -8.75 -4.71 -8.25
CA THR A 40 -7.34 -4.49 -7.94
C THR A 40 -7.02 -2.99 -7.89
N THR A 41 -7.54 -2.24 -8.84
CA THR A 41 -7.32 -0.78 -8.88
C THR A 41 -7.85 -0.13 -7.61
N ASP A 42 -9.05 -0.51 -7.18
CA ASP A 42 -9.65 0.06 -5.98
C ASP A 42 -8.85 -0.32 -4.73
N ALA A 43 -8.41 -1.58 -4.65
CA ALA A 43 -7.64 -2.03 -3.49
C ALA A 43 -6.32 -1.28 -3.39
N VAL A 44 -5.62 -1.10 -4.51
CA VAL A 44 -4.35 -0.39 -4.53
C VAL A 44 -4.58 1.08 -4.17
N SER A 45 -5.61 1.69 -4.72
CA SER A 45 -5.92 3.09 -4.42
C SER A 45 -6.23 3.30 -2.94
N ALA A 46 -7.01 2.39 -2.35
CA ALA A 46 -7.33 2.47 -0.93
C ALA A 46 -6.07 2.35 -0.07
N LEU A 47 -5.19 1.43 -0.44
CA LEU A 47 -3.93 1.26 0.28
C LEU A 47 -3.06 2.50 0.16
N MET A 48 -2.98 3.10 -1.03
CA MET A 48 -2.21 4.32 -1.23
C MET A 48 -2.68 5.44 -0.32
N MET A 49 -3.99 5.58 -0.16
CA MET A 49 -4.54 6.61 0.70
C MET A 49 -4.14 6.41 2.16
N LYS A 50 -4.09 5.16 2.59
CA LYS A 50 -3.70 4.85 3.97
C LYS A 50 -2.21 4.99 4.18
N VAL A 51 -1.41 4.52 3.22
CA VAL A 51 0.05 4.59 3.30
C VAL A 51 0.53 6.04 3.34
N ALA A 52 -0.19 6.94 2.68
CA ALA A 52 0.20 8.35 2.64
C ALA A 52 0.27 8.98 4.03
N TYR A 53 -0.41 8.40 5.01
CA TYR A 53 -0.40 8.89 6.38
C TYR A 53 0.55 8.15 7.30
N LEU A 54 1.29 7.18 6.78
CA LEU A 54 2.24 6.41 7.58
C LEU A 54 3.61 7.07 7.57
N THR A 55 4.35 6.84 8.66
CA THR A 55 5.78 7.16 8.67
C THR A 55 6.55 5.95 8.16
N ASP A 56 7.82 6.17 7.82
CA ASP A 56 8.67 5.06 7.37
C ASP A 56 8.81 4.01 8.47
N GLU A 57 8.85 4.43 9.72
CA GLU A 57 8.93 3.50 10.84
C GLU A 57 7.68 2.64 10.97
N GLU A 58 6.51 3.28 10.82
CA GLU A 58 5.25 2.55 10.86
C GLU A 58 5.17 1.55 9.72
N LEU A 59 5.64 1.96 8.55
CA LEU A 59 5.66 1.07 7.39
C LEU A 59 6.49 -0.18 7.67
N LYS A 60 7.67 -0.01 8.23
CA LYS A 60 8.54 -1.15 8.55
C LYS A 60 7.87 -2.09 9.55
N THR A 61 7.21 -1.52 10.54
CA THR A 61 6.51 -2.32 11.55
C THR A 61 5.40 -3.16 10.91
N LEU A 62 4.65 -2.57 9.98
CA LEU A 62 3.57 -3.27 9.33
C LEU A 62 4.06 -4.36 8.38
N GLN A 63 5.24 -4.18 7.79
CA GLN A 63 5.80 -5.16 6.85
C GLN A 63 6.45 -6.34 7.56
N ASN A 64 6.80 -6.18 8.81
CA ASN A 64 7.35 -7.25 9.62
C ASN A 64 6.23 -8.02 10.31
#